data_5590e5afdbaaf356b341aff470dd85be
#
_entry.id   5590e5afdbaaf356b341aff470dd85be
#
_cell.length_a   1.000
_cell.length_b   1.000
_cell.length_c   1.000
_cell.angle_alpha   90.00
_cell.angle_beta   90.00
_cell.angle_gamma   90.00
#
_symmetry.space_group_name_H-M   'P 1'
#
loop_
_entity.id
_entity.type
_entity.pdbx_description
1 polymer ?
#
loop_
_entity_poly.entity_id
_entity_poly.type
_entity_poly.pdbx_seq_one_letter_code
_entity_poly.pdbx_strand_id
1 'polypeptide(L)'
;MYLAIFCELIISTKTVLCDDHWQVITAVNLTHRCAETIWLVHDGAKKLLLEEVTPEPEAAPAAPENPRHPKKKKAGPALRCIGVRGTSGREYRADAVLVATGGVSYPTTGSTGDGYKLAQQAGHTLVEPVPSLVSLVSHDADCKKMMGLALKNVTLTLFEDGKAIFDEQGEMLFTHFGISGPLTLSASSHLGDMKKHVYHAEIDLKPALSE
;
A
#
# COMPACT_ATOMS: atom_id res chain seq x y z
N MET A 1 -9.73 -3.32 15.13
CA MET A 1 -10.61 -4.43 14.67
C MET A 1 -10.47 -4.47 13.14
N TYR A 2 -9.55 -5.31 12.65
CA TYR A 2 -9.30 -5.44 11.22
C TYR A 2 -10.14 -6.57 10.67
N LEU A 3 -11.02 -6.23 9.72
CA LEU A 3 -11.85 -7.19 9.00
C LEU A 3 -10.97 -7.81 7.91
N ALA A 4 -10.44 -8.99 8.15
CA ALA A 4 -9.89 -9.82 7.10
C ALA A 4 -11.09 -10.38 6.31
N ILE A 5 -11.36 -9.82 5.14
CA ILE A 5 -12.32 -10.41 4.19
C ILE A 5 -11.63 -11.63 3.60
N PHE A 6 -11.87 -12.79 4.18
CA PHE A 6 -11.59 -14.06 3.53
C PHE A 6 -12.66 -14.27 2.46
N CYS A 7 -12.33 -13.99 1.21
CA CYS A 7 -13.07 -14.58 0.11
C CYS A 7 -12.74 -16.07 0.12
N GLU A 8 -13.73 -16.91 0.38
CA GLU A 8 -13.59 -18.37 0.31
C GLU A 8 -13.29 -18.79 -1.12
N LEU A 9 -12.01 -18.73 -1.47
CA LEU A 9 -11.49 -19.57 -2.54
C LEU A 9 -10.97 -20.82 -1.84
N ILE A 10 -11.70 -21.93 -1.96
CA ILE A 10 -11.28 -23.24 -1.45
C ILE A 10 -10.06 -23.68 -2.26
N ILE A 11 -8.91 -23.17 -1.88
CA ILE A 11 -7.62 -23.68 -2.31
C ILE A 11 -7.01 -24.33 -1.07
N SER A 12 -6.61 -25.57 -1.18
CA SER A 12 -5.90 -26.31 -0.14
C SER A 12 -4.60 -25.59 0.20
N THR A 13 -4.60 -24.83 1.28
CA THR A 13 -3.51 -23.93 1.63
C THR A 13 -2.82 -24.38 2.92
N LYS A 14 -1.49 -24.54 2.86
CA LYS A 14 -0.68 -24.40 4.07
C LYS A 14 -0.44 -22.91 4.27
N THR A 15 -1.20 -22.31 5.17
CA THR A 15 -1.01 -20.91 5.53
C THR A 15 0.06 -20.84 6.59
N VAL A 16 1.15 -20.16 6.30
CA VAL A 16 2.21 -19.88 7.27
C VAL A 16 2.00 -18.45 7.76
N LEU A 17 1.61 -18.30 9.03
CA LEU A 17 1.51 -16.99 9.67
C LEU A 17 2.78 -16.77 10.49
N CYS A 18 3.46 -15.69 10.25
CA CYS A 18 4.71 -15.34 10.93
C CYS A 18 4.48 -14.18 11.90
N ASP A 19 4.82 -14.43 13.14
CA ASP A 19 5.25 -13.60 14.27
C ASP A 19 4.25 -12.67 14.98
N ASP A 20 4.73 -12.06 16.11
CA ASP A 20 4.02 -11.15 17.01
C ASP A 20 3.62 -9.82 16.35
N HIS A 21 4.01 -9.58 15.09
CA HIS A 21 3.78 -8.35 14.35
C HIS A 21 2.79 -8.49 13.20
N TRP A 22 1.98 -9.56 13.17
CA TRP A 22 0.89 -9.74 12.18
C TRP A 22 1.33 -9.73 10.70
N GLN A 23 2.56 -10.13 10.42
CA GLN A 23 3.00 -10.35 9.04
C GLN A 23 2.50 -11.71 8.55
N VAL A 24 1.52 -11.68 7.66
CA VAL A 24 0.98 -12.89 7.06
C VAL A 24 1.75 -13.20 5.78
N ILE A 25 2.51 -14.29 5.80
CA ILE A 25 3.01 -14.92 4.59
C ILE A 25 2.28 -16.24 4.44
N THR A 26 1.45 -16.32 3.43
CA THR A 26 0.75 -17.54 3.10
C THR A 26 1.55 -18.31 2.07
N ALA A 27 2.08 -19.48 2.45
CA ALA A 27 2.64 -20.42 1.52
C ALA A 27 1.56 -21.42 1.10
N VAL A 28 1.26 -21.48 -0.18
CA VAL A 28 0.20 -22.32 -0.75
C VAL A 28 0.84 -23.58 -1.36
N ASN A 29 0.42 -24.74 -0.90
CA ASN A 29 0.77 -26.00 -1.53
C ASN A 29 -0.44 -26.51 -2.35
N LEU A 30 -0.33 -26.46 -3.66
CA LEU A 30 -1.43 -26.77 -4.59
C LEU A 30 -1.65 -28.27 -4.78
N THR A 31 -0.78 -29.13 -4.24
CA THR A 31 -0.78 -30.55 -4.54
C THR A 31 -1.54 -31.44 -3.54
N HIS A 32 -1.91 -30.95 -2.35
CA HIS A 32 -2.58 -31.75 -1.35
C HIS A 32 -3.91 -31.17 -0.86
N ARG A 33 -4.95 -31.98 -0.90
CA ARG A 33 -6.34 -31.66 -0.49
C ARG A 33 -6.56 -31.55 1.02
N CYS A 34 -5.55 -31.51 1.83
CA CYS A 34 -5.69 -31.31 3.29
C CYS A 34 -5.15 -29.96 3.69
N ALA A 35 -6.06 -29.09 4.09
CA ALA A 35 -5.72 -27.78 4.64
C ALA A 35 -5.13 -27.92 6.05
N GLU A 36 -3.84 -28.17 6.17
CA GLU A 36 -3.12 -27.96 7.41
C GLU A 36 -2.57 -26.55 7.41
N THR A 37 -3.12 -25.71 8.28
CA THR A 37 -2.57 -24.38 8.55
C THR A 37 -1.46 -24.53 9.56
N ILE A 38 -0.24 -24.22 9.18
CA ILE A 38 0.91 -24.16 10.08
C ILE A 38 1.15 -22.70 10.43
N TRP A 39 1.01 -22.38 11.71
CA TRP A 39 1.34 -21.08 12.26
C TRP A 39 2.81 -21.10 12.69
N LEU A 40 3.62 -20.24 12.09
CA LEU A 40 4.98 -20.00 12.51
C LEU A 40 5.01 -18.67 13.27
N VAL A 41 5.24 -18.76 14.57
CA VAL A 41 5.43 -17.59 15.42
C VAL A 41 6.92 -17.36 15.63
N HIS A 42 7.34 -16.11 15.75
CA HIS A 42 8.74 -15.70 15.98
C HIS A 42 9.74 -16.04 14.86
N ASP A 43 9.29 -16.25 13.63
CA ASP A 43 10.16 -16.47 12.47
C ASP A 43 9.70 -15.66 11.26
N GLY A 44 10.01 -14.36 11.26
CA GLY A 44 9.67 -13.43 10.18
C GLY A 44 10.31 -13.84 8.86
N ALA A 45 9.60 -13.64 7.75
CA ALA A 45 10.14 -13.92 6.42
C ALA A 45 11.22 -12.91 6.06
N LYS A 46 12.42 -13.41 5.80
CA LYS A 46 13.60 -12.61 5.47
C LYS A 46 13.88 -12.57 3.98
N LYS A 47 13.64 -13.67 3.27
CA LYS A 47 14.04 -13.80 1.87
C LYS A 47 13.12 -14.78 1.13
N LEU A 48 12.82 -14.48 -0.14
CA LEU A 48 12.21 -15.46 -1.05
C LEU A 48 13.25 -16.47 -1.51
N LEU A 49 12.83 -17.71 -1.66
CA LEU A 49 13.59 -18.74 -2.35
C LEU A 49 13.18 -18.70 -3.83
N LEU A 50 14.13 -18.31 -4.68
CA LEU A 50 13.90 -18.11 -6.12
C LEU A 50 14.77 -19.06 -6.90
N GLU A 51 14.21 -19.71 -7.92
CA GLU A 51 14.92 -20.52 -8.89
C GLU A 51 14.79 -19.92 -10.30
N GLU A 52 15.86 -19.96 -11.08
CA GLU A 52 15.81 -19.60 -12.49
C GLU A 52 15.09 -20.72 -13.25
N VAL A 53 14.05 -20.35 -13.97
CA VAL A 53 13.32 -21.28 -14.83
C VAL A 53 13.64 -20.93 -16.27
N THR A 54 14.08 -21.94 -17.04
CA THR A 54 14.12 -21.83 -18.49
C THR A 54 12.67 -21.72 -18.96
N PRO A 55 12.25 -20.65 -19.65
CA PRO A 55 10.88 -20.54 -20.09
C PRO A 55 10.59 -21.71 -21.07
N GLU A 56 9.72 -22.63 -20.64
CA GLU A 56 9.07 -23.52 -21.59
C GLU A 56 8.31 -22.66 -22.60
N PRO A 57 8.33 -22.99 -23.89
CA PRO A 57 7.59 -22.23 -24.88
C PRO A 57 6.09 -22.44 -24.62
N GLU A 58 5.53 -21.58 -23.79
CA GLU A 58 4.11 -21.55 -23.50
C GLU A 58 3.37 -21.13 -24.79
N ALA A 59 2.64 -22.07 -25.38
CA ALA A 59 1.69 -21.80 -26.43
C ALA A 59 0.48 -21.05 -25.85
N ALA A 60 0.68 -19.79 -25.47
CA ALA A 60 -0.41 -18.90 -25.14
C ALA A 60 -0.92 -18.25 -26.43
N PRO A 61 -2.24 -18.27 -26.71
CA PRO A 61 -2.80 -17.51 -27.83
C PRO A 61 -2.48 -16.03 -27.64
N ALA A 62 -1.86 -15.41 -28.65
CA ALA A 62 -1.49 -14.01 -28.64
C ALA A 62 -2.74 -13.15 -28.38
N ALA A 63 -2.81 -12.53 -27.22
CA ALA A 63 -3.82 -11.50 -26.97
C ALA A 63 -3.57 -10.31 -27.91
N PRO A 64 -4.62 -9.68 -28.44
CA PRO A 64 -4.47 -8.55 -29.37
C PRO A 64 -3.66 -7.43 -28.74
N GLU A 65 -2.62 -6.97 -29.43
CA GLU A 65 -1.74 -5.88 -28.98
C GLU A 65 -2.56 -4.60 -28.76
N ASN A 66 -2.55 -4.12 -27.52
CA ASN A 66 -3.14 -2.83 -27.20
C ASN A 66 -2.09 -1.73 -27.45
N PRO A 67 -2.31 -0.80 -28.40
CA PRO A 67 -1.31 0.19 -28.80
C PRO A 67 -0.94 1.22 -27.72
N ARG A 68 -1.56 1.15 -26.54
CA ARG A 68 -1.34 2.12 -25.44
C ARG A 68 -0.33 1.66 -24.38
N HIS A 69 0.28 0.48 -24.50
CA HIS A 69 1.29 0.01 -23.57
C HIS A 69 2.69 0.09 -24.18
N PRO A 70 3.67 0.70 -23.47
CA PRO A 70 5.04 0.78 -23.97
C PRO A 70 5.64 -0.62 -24.11
N LYS A 71 6.43 -0.82 -25.17
CA LYS A 71 7.10 -2.10 -25.48
C LYS A 71 7.78 -2.68 -24.24
N LYS A 72 7.46 -3.94 -23.91
CA LYS A 72 8.09 -4.69 -22.82
C LYS A 72 9.60 -4.64 -22.97
N LYS A 73 10.31 -4.13 -21.94
CA LYS A 73 11.76 -4.33 -21.80
C LYS A 73 12.00 -5.84 -21.84
N LYS A 74 13.13 -6.28 -22.48
CA LYS A 74 13.52 -7.67 -22.49
C LYS A 74 13.44 -8.22 -21.07
N ALA A 75 12.56 -9.21 -20.86
CA ALA A 75 12.43 -9.88 -19.58
C ALA A 75 13.76 -10.54 -19.24
N GLY A 76 14.23 -10.33 -18.01
CA GLY A 76 15.34 -11.12 -17.45
C GLY A 76 14.93 -12.60 -17.34
N PRO A 77 15.82 -13.47 -16.84
CA PRO A 77 15.49 -14.87 -16.66
C PRO A 77 14.19 -15.00 -15.84
N ALA A 78 13.32 -15.90 -16.28
CA ALA A 78 12.08 -16.15 -15.55
C ALA A 78 12.43 -16.75 -14.18
N LEU A 79 11.97 -16.10 -13.10
CA LEU A 79 12.18 -16.55 -11.73
C LEU A 79 10.90 -17.22 -11.22
N ARG A 80 11.05 -18.40 -10.62
CA ARG A 80 9.98 -19.11 -9.91
C ARG A 80 10.22 -19.00 -8.40
N CYS A 81 9.22 -18.57 -7.65
CA CYS A 81 9.27 -18.61 -6.20
C CYS A 81 8.89 -20.00 -5.70
N ILE A 82 9.79 -20.62 -4.93
CA ILE A 82 9.65 -21.99 -4.41
C ILE A 82 9.52 -22.03 -2.88
N GLY A 83 9.42 -20.87 -2.23
CA GLY A 83 9.26 -20.76 -0.79
C GLY A 83 9.86 -19.50 -0.20
N VAL A 84 10.04 -19.53 1.13
CA VAL A 84 10.64 -18.43 1.89
C VAL A 84 11.68 -18.96 2.87
N ARG A 85 12.65 -18.10 3.21
CA ARG A 85 13.59 -18.33 4.31
C ARG A 85 13.24 -17.37 5.44
N GLY A 86 13.05 -17.93 6.64
CA GLY A 86 12.81 -17.19 7.87
C GLY A 86 14.05 -16.49 8.42
N THR A 87 13.82 -15.66 9.44
CA THR A 87 14.91 -15.01 10.21
C THR A 87 15.74 -16.00 10.98
N SER A 88 15.16 -17.13 11.39
CA SER A 88 15.86 -18.27 11.99
C SER A 88 16.82 -19.00 11.03
N GLY A 89 16.75 -18.69 9.74
CA GLY A 89 17.50 -19.39 8.68
C GLY A 89 16.78 -20.63 8.14
N ARG A 90 15.64 -21.02 8.69
CA ARG A 90 14.83 -22.14 8.18
C ARG A 90 14.24 -21.80 6.81
N GLU A 91 14.15 -22.82 5.97
CA GLU A 91 13.51 -22.72 4.65
C GLU A 91 12.15 -23.42 4.68
N TYR A 92 11.16 -22.71 4.19
CA TYR A 92 9.78 -23.17 4.06
C TYR A 92 9.47 -23.22 2.57
N ARG A 93 9.40 -24.43 2.02
CA ARG A 93 9.13 -24.66 0.59
C ARG A 93 7.63 -24.70 0.33
N ALA A 94 7.23 -24.08 -0.79
CA ALA A 94 5.84 -24.00 -1.22
C ALA A 94 5.77 -23.82 -2.74
N ASP A 95 4.64 -24.21 -3.33
CA ASP A 95 4.39 -24.04 -4.77
C ASP A 95 4.11 -22.58 -5.14
N ALA A 96 3.60 -21.81 -4.19
CA ALA A 96 3.38 -20.38 -4.32
C ALA A 96 3.53 -19.66 -2.97
N VAL A 97 3.87 -18.37 -3.01
CA VAL A 97 4.02 -17.51 -1.82
C VAL A 97 3.19 -16.27 -2.01
N LEU A 98 2.28 -16.02 -1.06
CA LEU A 98 1.54 -14.76 -0.97
C LEU A 98 2.24 -13.86 0.04
N VAL A 99 2.73 -12.70 -0.42
CA VAL A 99 3.33 -11.67 0.44
C VAL A 99 2.26 -10.67 0.84
N ALA A 100 1.87 -10.66 2.12
CA ALA A 100 0.82 -9.80 2.68
C ALA A 100 1.30 -9.12 3.98
N THR A 101 2.50 -8.54 3.94
CA THR A 101 3.21 -8.00 5.11
C THR A 101 2.83 -6.56 5.46
N GLY A 102 1.82 -6.00 4.81
CA GLY A 102 1.47 -4.58 4.95
C GLY A 102 2.49 -3.64 4.28
N GLY A 103 2.32 -2.35 4.50
CA GLY A 103 3.18 -1.30 3.96
C GLY A 103 4.13 -0.71 5.00
N VAL A 104 4.20 0.65 5.05
CA VAL A 104 5.06 1.41 5.97
C VAL A 104 4.30 2.44 6.81
N SER A 105 2.97 2.44 6.75
CA SER A 105 2.15 3.49 7.36
C SER A 105 2.17 3.45 8.89
N TYR A 106 2.30 2.26 9.49
CA TYR A 106 2.28 2.12 10.94
C TYR A 106 3.29 1.06 11.41
N PRO A 107 4.59 1.40 11.49
CA PRO A 107 5.66 0.44 11.78
C PRO A 107 5.52 -0.29 13.11
N THR A 108 4.90 0.34 14.13
CA THR A 108 4.66 -0.27 15.44
C THR A 108 3.69 -1.45 15.40
N THR A 109 2.93 -1.62 14.32
CA THR A 109 2.03 -2.77 14.10
C THR A 109 2.63 -3.82 13.15
N GLY A 110 3.93 -3.75 12.87
CA GLY A 110 4.63 -4.67 12.00
C GLY A 110 4.69 -4.27 10.52
N SER A 111 4.12 -3.12 10.14
CA SER A 111 4.18 -2.59 8.77
C SER A 111 5.54 -1.92 8.49
N THR A 112 6.60 -2.72 8.43
CA THR A 112 8.00 -2.27 8.33
C THR A 112 8.52 -2.17 6.90
N GLY A 113 7.67 -2.46 5.89
CA GLY A 113 8.03 -2.42 4.48
C GLY A 113 8.81 -3.63 3.99
N ASP A 114 8.82 -4.73 4.73
CA ASP A 114 9.56 -5.93 4.32
C ASP A 114 9.02 -6.54 3.03
N GLY A 115 7.71 -6.40 2.75
CA GLY A 115 7.12 -6.80 1.48
C GLY A 115 7.74 -6.12 0.27
N TYR A 116 8.15 -4.86 0.40
CA TYR A 116 8.84 -4.15 -0.68
C TYR A 116 10.21 -4.76 -0.98
N LYS A 117 10.95 -5.15 0.07
CA LYS A 117 12.24 -5.83 -0.09
C LYS A 117 12.07 -7.19 -0.77
N LEU A 118 11.02 -7.93 -0.40
CA LEU A 118 10.71 -9.23 -1.01
C LEU A 118 10.30 -9.07 -2.48
N ALA A 119 9.51 -8.03 -2.80
CA ALA A 119 9.14 -7.72 -4.18
C ALA A 119 10.36 -7.37 -5.04
N GLN A 120 11.30 -6.58 -4.50
CA GLN A 120 12.55 -6.28 -5.19
C GLN A 120 13.42 -7.52 -5.43
N GLN A 121 13.46 -8.46 -4.46
CA GLN A 121 14.15 -9.74 -4.65
C GLN A 121 13.54 -10.55 -5.80
N ALA A 122 12.21 -10.47 -6.00
CA ALA A 122 11.52 -11.11 -7.11
C ALA A 122 11.67 -10.38 -8.45
N GLY A 123 12.46 -9.30 -8.51
CA GLY A 123 12.71 -8.55 -9.73
C GLY A 123 11.71 -7.44 -10.04
N HIS A 124 10.78 -7.13 -9.12
CA HIS A 124 9.86 -6.01 -9.30
C HIS A 124 10.55 -4.67 -9.08
N THR A 125 10.19 -3.70 -9.90
CA THR A 125 10.58 -2.30 -9.68
C THR A 125 9.70 -1.72 -8.59
N LEU A 126 10.30 -1.20 -7.52
CA LEU A 126 9.59 -0.48 -6.48
C LEU A 126 9.50 1.00 -6.87
N VAL A 127 8.26 1.50 -6.96
CA VAL A 127 8.00 2.94 -6.96
C VAL A 127 7.97 3.39 -5.50
N GLU A 128 8.76 4.40 -5.16
CA GLU A 128 8.89 4.88 -3.78
C GLU A 128 7.51 5.29 -3.23
N PRO A 129 7.07 4.70 -2.11
CA PRO A 129 5.80 5.07 -1.49
C PRO A 129 5.84 6.50 -0.95
N VAL A 130 4.78 7.25 -1.20
CA VAL A 130 4.58 8.58 -0.64
C VAL A 130 3.39 8.58 0.31
N PRO A 131 3.36 9.49 1.32
CA PRO A 131 2.21 9.63 2.20
C PRO A 131 0.94 9.97 1.40
N SER A 132 -0.18 9.35 1.77
CA SER A 132 -1.50 9.60 1.22
C SER A 132 -2.54 9.37 2.31
N LEU A 133 -3.69 10.04 2.24
CA LEU A 133 -4.73 10.04 3.27
C LEU A 133 -4.16 10.43 4.65
N VAL A 134 -3.40 11.51 4.68
CA VAL A 134 -2.71 12.02 5.88
C VAL A 134 -3.15 13.44 6.20
N SER A 135 -2.96 13.85 7.45
CA SER A 135 -3.12 15.24 7.86
C SER A 135 -2.07 16.12 7.18
N LEU A 136 -2.41 17.39 6.94
CA LEU A 136 -1.52 18.35 6.31
C LEU A 136 -0.91 19.29 7.36
N VAL A 137 0.40 19.45 7.27
CA VAL A 137 1.14 20.44 8.06
C VAL A 137 1.00 21.80 7.39
N SER A 138 0.64 22.83 8.17
CA SER A 138 0.58 24.21 7.71
C SER A 138 1.58 25.06 8.48
N HIS A 139 2.22 25.99 7.79
CA HIS A 139 3.07 27.01 8.41
C HIS A 139 2.25 28.21 8.92
N ASP A 140 0.95 28.25 8.68
CA ASP A 140 0.06 29.27 9.15
C ASP A 140 -0.11 29.20 10.68
N ALA A 141 0.23 30.28 11.35
CA ALA A 141 0.14 30.40 12.81
C ALA A 141 -1.30 30.32 13.34
N ASP A 142 -2.29 30.61 12.50
CA ASP A 142 -3.69 30.60 12.89
C ASP A 142 -4.22 29.17 13.05
N CYS A 143 -3.70 28.18 12.32
CA CYS A 143 -4.03 26.78 12.53
C CYS A 143 -3.81 26.36 13.99
N LYS A 144 -2.68 26.77 14.58
CA LYS A 144 -2.36 26.46 15.98
C LYS A 144 -3.29 27.16 16.97
N LYS A 145 -3.72 28.40 16.68
CA LYS A 145 -4.68 29.13 17.52
C LYS A 145 -6.07 28.49 17.50
N MET A 146 -6.43 27.91 16.37
CA MET A 146 -7.70 27.22 16.16
C MET A 146 -7.67 25.73 16.53
N MET A 147 -6.61 25.22 17.14
CA MET A 147 -6.46 23.81 17.51
C MET A 147 -7.69 23.29 18.24
N GLY A 148 -8.24 22.18 17.75
CA GLY A 148 -9.44 21.53 18.29
C GLY A 148 -10.76 22.06 17.68
N LEU A 149 -10.74 23.11 16.87
CA LEU A 149 -11.92 23.58 16.15
C LEU A 149 -12.25 22.60 15.03
N ALA A 150 -13.41 21.95 15.13
CA ALA A 150 -13.97 21.12 14.08
C ALA A 150 -14.97 21.94 13.25
N LEU A 151 -14.78 21.94 11.95
CA LEU A 151 -15.66 22.58 10.98
C LEU A 151 -16.53 21.54 10.31
N LYS A 152 -17.83 21.85 10.14
CA LYS A 152 -18.81 21.01 9.47
C LYS A 152 -19.42 21.76 8.29
N ASN A 153 -19.68 21.02 7.21
CA ASN A 153 -20.30 21.58 6.01
C ASN A 153 -19.51 22.76 5.40
N VAL A 154 -18.20 22.68 5.44
CA VAL A 154 -17.29 23.63 4.78
C VAL A 154 -16.81 23.05 3.47
N THR A 155 -16.44 23.89 2.49
CA THR A 155 -15.77 23.45 1.29
C THR A 155 -14.27 23.66 1.44
N LEU A 156 -13.50 22.63 1.14
CA LEU A 156 -12.04 22.68 1.06
C LEU A 156 -11.61 22.61 -0.40
N THR A 157 -10.99 23.65 -0.89
CA THR A 157 -10.38 23.68 -2.22
C THR A 157 -8.87 23.64 -2.08
N LEU A 158 -8.23 22.65 -2.70
CA LEU A 158 -6.76 22.51 -2.72
C LEU A 158 -6.25 22.95 -4.10
N PHE A 159 -5.25 23.82 -4.08
CA PHE A 159 -4.60 24.34 -5.28
C PHE A 159 -3.17 23.86 -5.41
N GLU A 160 -2.77 23.52 -6.63
CA GLU A 160 -1.40 23.25 -7.06
C GLU A 160 -0.98 24.32 -8.05
N ASP A 161 0.03 25.12 -7.74
CA ASP A 161 0.52 26.21 -8.59
C ASP A 161 -0.59 27.17 -9.07
N GLY A 162 -1.58 27.42 -8.23
CA GLY A 162 -2.72 28.28 -8.51
C GLY A 162 -3.87 27.62 -9.28
N LYS A 163 -3.79 26.33 -9.60
CA LYS A 163 -4.87 25.56 -10.23
C LYS A 163 -5.54 24.67 -9.18
N ALA A 164 -6.87 24.76 -9.09
CA ALA A 164 -7.64 23.86 -8.22
C ALA A 164 -7.50 22.40 -8.70
N ILE A 165 -7.10 21.51 -7.78
CA ILE A 165 -6.92 20.07 -8.02
C ILE A 165 -7.88 19.21 -7.19
N PHE A 166 -8.49 19.81 -6.16
CA PHE A 166 -9.49 19.15 -5.30
C PHE A 166 -10.46 20.22 -4.82
N ASP A 167 -11.74 19.89 -4.78
CA ASP A 167 -12.81 20.75 -4.28
C ASP A 167 -13.95 19.86 -3.77
N GLU A 168 -14.14 19.79 -2.46
CA GLU A 168 -15.21 18.98 -1.86
C GLU A 168 -15.75 19.65 -0.60
N GLN A 169 -17.02 19.37 -0.30
CA GLN A 169 -17.72 19.80 0.91
C GLN A 169 -17.76 18.67 1.94
N GLY A 170 -17.50 19.02 3.21
CA GLY A 170 -17.57 18.02 4.29
C GLY A 170 -17.06 18.56 5.63
N GLU A 171 -16.37 17.69 6.37
CA GLU A 171 -15.87 17.98 7.72
C GLU A 171 -14.35 18.00 7.76
N MET A 172 -13.80 18.94 8.51
CA MET A 172 -12.37 19.02 8.78
C MET A 172 -12.13 19.57 10.19
N LEU A 173 -10.89 19.49 10.66
CA LEU A 173 -10.51 20.04 11.97
C LEU A 173 -9.12 20.68 11.93
N PHE A 174 -8.92 21.68 12.79
CA PHE A 174 -7.62 22.28 13.02
C PHE A 174 -6.85 21.52 14.10
N THR A 175 -5.55 21.35 13.88
CA THR A 175 -4.62 20.73 14.81
C THR A 175 -3.51 21.70 15.19
N HIS A 176 -2.68 21.31 16.16
CA HIS A 176 -1.52 22.15 16.56
C HIS A 176 -0.44 22.28 15.47
N PHE A 177 -0.51 21.48 14.40
CA PHE A 177 0.46 21.47 13.30
C PHE A 177 -0.15 21.85 11.95
N GLY A 178 -1.47 21.99 11.84
CA GLY A 178 -2.14 22.27 10.58
C GLY A 178 -3.58 21.80 10.57
N ILE A 179 -3.98 21.07 9.54
CA ILE A 179 -5.36 20.63 9.32
C ILE A 179 -5.46 19.10 9.19
N SER A 180 -6.63 18.56 9.55
CA SER A 180 -6.94 17.14 9.51
C SER A 180 -8.46 16.94 9.30
N GLY A 181 -8.92 15.70 9.42
CA GLY A 181 -10.31 15.33 9.23
C GLY A 181 -10.60 14.80 7.84
N PRO A 182 -11.81 14.30 7.58
CA PRO A 182 -12.14 13.57 6.36
C PRO A 182 -11.78 14.31 5.07
N LEU A 183 -12.18 15.59 4.95
CA LEU A 183 -11.83 16.42 3.78
C LEU A 183 -10.32 16.53 3.56
N THR A 184 -9.56 16.83 4.64
CA THR A 184 -8.11 16.97 4.55
C THR A 184 -7.43 15.67 4.15
N LEU A 185 -7.89 14.54 4.68
CA LEU A 185 -7.36 13.23 4.30
C LEU A 185 -7.61 12.94 2.82
N SER A 186 -8.82 13.21 2.32
CA SER A 186 -9.14 13.08 0.89
C SER A 186 -8.27 14.01 0.05
N ALA A 187 -8.20 15.30 0.40
CA ALA A 187 -7.39 16.28 -0.30
C ALA A 187 -5.91 15.87 -0.39
N SER A 188 -5.37 15.30 0.69
CA SER A 188 -3.96 14.88 0.74
C SER A 188 -3.61 13.80 -0.29
N SER A 189 -4.59 13.01 -0.76
CA SER A 189 -4.37 11.99 -1.80
C SER A 189 -4.15 12.58 -3.19
N HIS A 190 -4.48 13.85 -3.39
CA HIS A 190 -4.27 14.59 -4.64
C HIS A 190 -2.94 15.33 -4.70
N LEU A 191 -2.18 15.36 -3.59
CA LEU A 191 -0.86 15.98 -3.56
C LEU A 191 0.15 15.16 -4.36
N GLY A 192 0.89 15.85 -5.23
CA GLY A 192 2.02 15.29 -5.95
C GLY A 192 3.34 15.51 -5.22
N ASP A 193 4.40 15.81 -5.97
CA ASP A 193 5.72 16.09 -5.42
C ASP A 193 5.78 17.47 -4.78
N MET A 194 5.63 17.55 -3.46
CA MET A 194 5.65 18.79 -2.70
C MET A 194 6.98 19.58 -2.80
N LYS A 195 8.04 19.00 -3.35
CA LYS A 195 9.29 19.71 -3.61
C LYS A 195 9.27 20.48 -4.94
N LYS A 196 8.35 20.13 -5.85
CA LYS A 196 8.26 20.72 -7.19
C LYS A 196 7.13 21.73 -7.32
N HIS A 197 6.09 21.61 -6.49
CA HIS A 197 4.87 22.39 -6.61
C HIS A 197 4.56 23.14 -5.32
N VAL A 198 3.90 24.28 -5.46
CA VAL A 198 3.40 25.08 -4.34
C VAL A 198 1.92 24.75 -4.14
N TYR A 199 1.59 24.33 -2.93
CA TYR A 199 0.22 24.01 -2.55
C TYR A 199 -0.34 25.03 -1.59
N HIS A 200 -1.60 25.40 -1.77
CA HIS A 200 -2.37 26.12 -0.77
C HIS A 200 -3.80 25.59 -0.71
N ALA A 201 -4.43 25.78 0.44
CA ALA A 201 -5.79 25.33 0.69
C ALA A 201 -6.66 26.55 1.05
N GLU A 202 -7.82 26.63 0.44
CA GLU A 202 -8.87 27.59 0.77
C GLU A 202 -10.02 26.88 1.43
N ILE A 203 -10.59 27.49 2.47
CA ILE A 203 -11.70 26.93 3.23
C ILE A 203 -12.85 27.93 3.17
N ASP A 204 -13.90 27.55 2.41
CA ASP A 204 -15.16 28.27 2.46
C ASP A 204 -15.98 27.78 3.68
N LEU A 205 -16.17 28.69 4.62
CA LEU A 205 -16.87 28.41 5.88
C LEU A 205 -18.39 28.35 5.73
N LYS A 206 -18.93 28.87 4.65
CA LYS A 206 -20.39 28.95 4.41
C LYS A 206 -20.76 28.76 2.93
N PRO A 207 -20.48 27.62 2.33
CA PRO A 207 -20.67 27.38 0.91
C PRO A 207 -22.13 27.48 0.43
N ALA A 208 -23.09 27.53 1.35
CA ALA A 208 -24.51 27.72 1.02
C ALA A 208 -24.89 29.21 0.84
N LEU A 209 -24.00 30.15 1.16
CA LEU A 209 -24.21 31.57 0.94
C LEU A 209 -23.49 31.97 -0.34
N SER A 210 -24.24 32.44 -1.35
CA SER A 210 -23.63 33.12 -2.49
C SER A 210 -22.93 34.40 -2.04
N GLU A 211 -21.78 34.70 -2.63
CA GLU A 211 -21.14 36.02 -2.50
C GLU A 211 -22.01 37.15 -3.02
#